data_116ec8d681708c9a8f7c7a5b04804844
#
_entry.id   116ec8d681708c9a8f7c7a5b04804844
#
_cell.length_a   1.000
_cell.length_b   1.000
_cell.length_c   1.000
_cell.angle_alpha   90.00
_cell.angle_beta   90.00
_cell.angle_gamma   90.00
#
_symmetry.space_group_name_H-M   'P 1'
#
loop_
_entity.id
_entity.type
_entity.pdbx_description
1 polymer ?
#
loop_
_entity_poly.entity_id
_entity_poly.type
_entity_poly.pdbx_seq_one_letter_code
_entity_poly.pdbx_strand_id
1 'polypeptide(L)'
;MSMQYDVLSFHVMAGTATAVNDARTRLKGAVVSNTVSGTAANVTFSNNSTVTGTYNVPGTTTCTITTSTPHGLTTGNRIWVNFTSGTSTDNTYTVTVSSTTVFTITVTSATTSGNVTIYPQTLMEIDITNSVPVCVTIPGEGILAPNGIFVGVPANIGATVFYG
;
A
#
# COMPACT_ATOMS: atom_id res chain seq x y z
N MET A 1 -2.91 32.38 17.44
CA MET A 1 -2.95 31.50 16.26
C MET A 1 -1.64 30.72 16.26
N SER A 2 -1.67 29.45 16.60
CA SER A 2 -0.49 28.59 16.48
C SER A 2 -0.31 28.30 14.99
N MET A 3 0.74 28.82 14.38
CA MET A 3 1.13 28.39 13.03
C MET A 3 1.58 26.94 13.14
N GLN A 4 0.95 26.06 12.39
CA GLN A 4 1.32 24.65 12.34
C GLN A 4 2.62 24.52 11.53
N TYR A 5 3.75 24.49 12.23
CA TYR A 5 5.09 24.31 11.64
C TYR A 5 5.47 22.84 11.39
N ASP A 6 4.51 21.90 11.59
CA ASP A 6 4.81 20.49 11.77
C ASP A 6 4.44 19.63 10.54
N VAL A 7 4.36 20.23 9.34
CA VAL A 7 4.19 19.44 8.12
C VAL A 7 5.55 19.09 7.55
N LEU A 8 5.90 17.81 7.66
CA LEU A 8 7.05 17.21 7.03
C LEU A 8 6.68 16.66 5.65
N SER A 9 7.65 16.50 4.77
CA SER A 9 7.45 15.84 3.48
C SER A 9 8.49 14.75 3.25
N PHE A 10 8.09 13.69 2.58
CA PHE A 10 8.94 12.60 2.16
C PHE A 10 8.61 12.20 0.73
N HIS A 11 9.64 12.08 -0.10
CA HIS A 11 9.47 11.62 -1.49
C HIS A 11 9.76 10.13 -1.60
N VAL A 12 8.79 9.38 -2.13
CA VAL A 12 8.88 7.95 -2.41
C VAL A 12 9.08 7.76 -3.91
N MET A 13 10.17 7.10 -4.28
CA MET A 13 10.52 6.85 -5.68
C MET A 13 9.64 5.77 -6.29
N ALA A 14 9.52 5.81 -7.60
CA ALA A 14 8.76 4.82 -8.39
C ALA A 14 9.26 3.39 -8.15
N GLY A 15 8.32 2.45 -8.01
CA GLY A 15 8.60 1.04 -7.79
C GLY A 15 9.16 0.72 -6.40
N THR A 16 9.00 1.62 -5.42
CA THR A 16 9.45 1.39 -4.04
C THR A 16 8.27 1.34 -3.08
N ALA A 17 8.43 0.53 -2.05
CA ALA A 17 7.52 0.48 -0.93
C ALA A 17 8.33 0.77 0.34
N THR A 18 7.95 1.79 1.11
CA THR A 18 8.78 2.24 2.22
C THR A 18 7.96 2.81 3.38
N ALA A 19 8.47 2.63 4.59
CA ALA A 19 8.00 3.37 5.75
C ALA A 19 8.50 4.82 5.64
N VAL A 20 7.57 5.76 5.61
CA VAL A 20 7.85 7.21 5.61
C VAL A 20 8.13 7.69 7.03
N ASN A 21 7.44 7.13 7.99
CA ASN A 21 7.60 7.40 9.41
C ASN A 21 7.18 6.16 10.20
N ASP A 22 7.95 5.79 11.22
CA ASP A 22 7.71 4.60 12.07
C ASP A 22 7.04 4.96 13.41
N ALA A 23 6.83 6.26 13.67
CA ALA A 23 6.17 6.73 14.88
C ALA A 23 4.74 7.19 14.58
N ARG A 24 3.92 7.27 15.62
CA ARG A 24 2.58 7.83 15.52
C ARG A 24 2.61 9.21 14.88
N THR A 25 1.86 9.37 13.80
CA THR A 25 1.81 10.61 13.02
C THR A 25 0.45 10.76 12.33
N ARG A 26 0.29 11.81 11.52
CA ARG A 26 -0.91 12.04 10.73
C ARG A 26 -0.56 12.24 9.25
N LEU A 27 -1.28 11.57 8.38
CA LEU A 27 -1.22 11.84 6.94
C LEU A 27 -1.97 13.15 6.66
N LYS A 28 -1.26 14.14 6.13
CA LYS A 28 -1.78 15.48 5.82
C LYS A 28 -2.15 15.65 4.36
N GLY A 29 -1.54 14.86 3.49
CA GLY A 29 -1.80 14.90 2.06
C GLY A 29 -0.73 14.18 1.26
N ALA A 30 -0.91 14.18 -0.05
CA ALA A 30 0.09 13.63 -0.96
C ALA A 30 0.00 14.29 -2.35
N VAL A 31 1.13 14.33 -3.03
CA VAL A 31 1.21 14.57 -4.47
C VAL A 31 1.71 13.30 -5.12
N VAL A 32 0.96 12.79 -6.06
CA VAL A 32 1.30 11.57 -6.80
C VAL A 32 1.39 11.89 -8.28
N SER A 33 2.47 11.47 -8.92
CA SER A 33 2.72 11.74 -10.32
C SER A 33 3.15 10.49 -11.06
N ASN A 34 2.72 10.38 -12.30
CA ASN A 34 3.18 9.34 -13.20
C ASN A 34 4.53 9.74 -13.81
N THR A 35 5.53 8.87 -13.74
CA THR A 35 6.84 9.10 -14.37
C THR A 35 6.88 8.64 -15.83
N VAL A 36 5.90 7.84 -16.25
CA VAL A 36 5.72 7.35 -17.62
C VAL A 36 4.28 7.58 -18.07
N SER A 37 4.09 8.31 -19.15
CA SER A 37 2.77 8.66 -19.69
C SER A 37 1.89 7.42 -19.97
N GLY A 38 0.63 7.47 -19.55
CA GLY A 38 -0.42 6.51 -19.92
C GLY A 38 -0.49 5.24 -19.07
N THR A 39 0.29 5.12 -17.99
CA THR A 39 0.21 3.96 -17.09
C THR A 39 -0.83 4.24 -15.99
N ALA A 40 -1.91 3.45 -15.96
CA ALA A 40 -2.82 3.44 -14.82
C ALA A 40 -2.15 2.74 -13.63
N ALA A 41 -2.19 3.35 -12.48
CA ALA A 41 -1.61 2.80 -11.26
C ALA A 41 -2.31 3.35 -10.01
N ASN A 42 -2.01 2.73 -8.89
CA ASN A 42 -2.65 2.96 -7.62
C ASN A 42 -1.59 3.08 -6.53
N VAL A 43 -1.56 4.18 -5.82
CA VAL A 43 -0.67 4.41 -4.67
C VAL A 43 -1.44 4.21 -3.39
N THR A 44 -0.94 3.33 -2.52
CA THR A 44 -1.55 3.01 -1.24
C THR A 44 -0.76 3.59 -0.09
N PHE A 45 -1.44 4.34 0.75
CA PHE A 45 -0.94 4.85 2.03
C PHE A 45 -1.56 4.01 3.14
N SER A 46 -0.74 3.34 3.92
CA SER A 46 -1.18 2.44 4.98
C SER A 46 -0.61 2.86 6.33
N ASN A 47 -1.31 2.50 7.40
CA ASN A 47 -0.69 2.47 8.72
C ASN A 47 0.48 1.47 8.69
N ASN A 48 1.63 1.83 9.22
CA ASN A 48 2.83 0.99 9.21
C ASN A 48 2.73 -0.16 10.23
N SER A 49 1.65 -0.92 10.12
CA SER A 49 1.40 -2.15 10.87
C SER A 49 1.35 -3.32 9.90
N THR A 50 2.18 -4.31 10.11
CA THR A 50 2.36 -5.43 9.18
C THR A 50 1.88 -6.75 9.75
N VAL A 51 1.43 -7.63 8.84
CA VAL A 51 1.21 -9.04 9.12
C VAL A 51 2.01 -9.85 8.10
N THR A 52 2.82 -10.79 8.58
CA THR A 52 3.60 -11.69 7.74
C THR A 52 2.86 -12.98 7.45
N GLY A 53 3.26 -13.66 6.39
CA GLY A 53 2.68 -14.95 6.02
C GLY A 53 3.41 -15.60 4.86
N THR A 54 2.76 -16.59 4.28
CA THR A 54 3.20 -17.28 3.07
C THR A 54 2.16 -17.15 1.97
N TYR A 55 2.59 -17.30 0.72
CA TYR A 55 1.68 -17.31 -0.41
C TYR A 55 1.96 -18.49 -1.36
N ASN A 56 0.95 -18.85 -2.13
CA ASN A 56 1.05 -19.88 -3.16
C ASN A 56 0.19 -19.51 -4.39
N VAL A 57 0.80 -19.58 -5.57
CA VAL A 57 0.15 -19.42 -6.88
C VAL A 57 0.38 -20.70 -7.67
N PRO A 58 -0.63 -21.58 -7.79
CA PRO A 58 -0.47 -22.93 -8.36
C PRO A 58 -0.65 -22.97 -9.89
N GLY A 59 -0.02 -22.07 -10.65
CA GLY A 59 -0.15 -22.02 -12.11
C GLY A 59 -1.44 -21.33 -12.61
N THR A 60 -2.12 -20.61 -11.74
CA THR A 60 -3.36 -19.86 -12.04
C THR A 60 -3.18 -18.39 -11.77
N THR A 61 -4.25 -17.59 -11.92
CA THR A 61 -4.27 -16.17 -11.51
C THR A 61 -4.66 -15.97 -10.04
N THR A 62 -5.02 -17.06 -9.34
CA THR A 62 -5.40 -17.00 -7.92
C THR A 62 -4.17 -17.22 -7.04
N CYS A 63 -3.83 -16.22 -6.25
CA CYS A 63 -2.82 -16.31 -5.20
C CYS A 63 -3.52 -16.50 -3.86
N THR A 64 -3.21 -17.59 -3.17
CA THR A 64 -3.67 -17.83 -1.79
C THR A 64 -2.62 -17.35 -0.82
N ILE A 65 -2.99 -16.48 0.12
CA ILE A 65 -2.14 -15.97 1.18
C ILE A 65 -2.62 -16.52 2.52
N THR A 66 -1.67 -17.08 3.28
CA THR A 66 -1.90 -17.56 4.65
C THR A 66 -1.05 -16.76 5.60
N THR A 67 -1.67 -15.99 6.48
CA THR A 67 -1.00 -15.12 7.44
C THR A 67 -0.68 -15.83 8.75
N SER A 68 0.38 -15.42 9.41
CA SER A 68 0.85 -15.99 10.69
C SER A 68 -0.08 -15.65 11.87
N THR A 69 -0.83 -14.57 11.76
CA THR A 69 -1.79 -14.08 12.76
C THR A 69 -3.06 -13.60 12.05
N PRO A 70 -4.18 -13.41 12.75
CA PRO A 70 -5.39 -12.85 12.16
C PRO A 70 -5.12 -11.51 11.47
N HIS A 71 -5.53 -11.39 10.21
CA HIS A 71 -5.28 -10.21 9.36
C HIS A 71 -6.30 -9.07 9.53
N GLY A 72 -7.47 -9.35 10.10
CA GLY A 72 -8.53 -8.34 10.32
C GLY A 72 -9.19 -7.78 9.05
N LEU A 73 -8.96 -8.43 7.89
CA LEU A 73 -9.52 -7.98 6.60
C LEU A 73 -10.94 -8.51 6.38
N THR A 74 -11.69 -7.80 5.55
CA THR A 74 -12.96 -8.22 4.97
C THR A 74 -12.85 -8.29 3.45
N THR A 75 -13.67 -9.14 2.82
CA THR A 75 -13.72 -9.23 1.35
C THR A 75 -14.04 -7.86 0.75
N GLY A 76 -13.26 -7.46 -0.26
CA GLY A 76 -13.33 -6.16 -0.92
C GLY A 76 -12.33 -5.13 -0.37
N ASN A 77 -11.66 -5.37 0.75
CA ASN A 77 -10.57 -4.49 1.17
C ASN A 77 -9.48 -4.45 0.11
N ARG A 78 -8.87 -3.29 -0.07
CA ARG A 78 -7.67 -3.11 -0.90
C ARG A 78 -6.48 -2.83 0.02
N ILE A 79 -5.41 -3.61 -0.16
CA ILE A 79 -4.23 -3.57 0.69
C ILE A 79 -2.96 -3.64 -0.14
N TRP A 80 -1.88 -3.08 0.36
CA TRP A 80 -0.56 -3.31 -0.20
C TRP A 80 -0.04 -4.69 0.21
N VAL A 81 0.45 -5.45 -0.77
CA VAL A 81 1.08 -6.76 -0.59
C VAL A 81 2.51 -6.70 -1.09
N ASN A 82 3.45 -7.03 -0.22
CA ASN A 82 4.87 -7.10 -0.51
C ASN A 82 5.31 -8.57 -0.48
N PHE A 83 5.71 -9.11 -1.63
CA PHE A 83 6.21 -10.47 -1.78
C PHE A 83 7.71 -10.50 -1.47
N THR A 84 8.09 -10.94 -0.30
CA THR A 84 9.48 -10.92 0.19
C THR A 84 10.34 -12.05 -0.37
N SER A 85 9.75 -13.04 -1.05
CA SER A 85 10.42 -14.09 -1.81
C SER A 85 9.51 -14.63 -2.91
N GLY A 86 10.07 -15.37 -3.87
CA GLY A 86 9.35 -15.84 -5.05
C GLY A 86 9.35 -14.78 -6.17
N THR A 87 8.39 -14.85 -7.09
CA THR A 87 8.36 -14.05 -8.33
C THR A 87 7.09 -13.22 -8.53
N SER A 88 6.18 -13.18 -7.54
CA SER A 88 4.98 -12.34 -7.61
C SER A 88 5.34 -10.86 -7.44
N THR A 89 4.52 -10.00 -8.02
CA THR A 89 4.77 -8.55 -8.07
C THR A 89 4.11 -7.84 -6.90
N ASP A 90 4.87 -6.98 -6.24
CA ASP A 90 4.35 -6.10 -5.19
C ASP A 90 3.36 -5.11 -5.78
N ASN A 91 2.20 -5.01 -5.16
CA ASN A 91 1.14 -4.10 -5.63
C ASN A 91 0.02 -3.98 -4.58
N THR A 92 -0.94 -3.10 -4.88
CA THR A 92 -2.23 -3.05 -4.20
C THR A 92 -3.18 -4.07 -4.80
N TYR A 93 -3.75 -4.92 -3.95
CA TYR A 93 -4.67 -5.98 -4.36
C TYR A 93 -5.99 -5.90 -3.60
N THR A 94 -7.08 -6.23 -4.30
CA THR A 94 -8.38 -6.48 -3.68
C THR A 94 -8.42 -7.89 -3.13
N VAL A 95 -8.83 -8.05 -1.87
CA VAL A 95 -8.83 -9.34 -1.18
C VAL A 95 -10.20 -10.02 -1.21
N THR A 96 -10.19 -11.34 -1.28
CA THR A 96 -11.36 -12.20 -1.01
C THR A 96 -11.04 -13.08 0.20
N VAL A 97 -11.69 -12.81 1.32
CA VAL A 97 -11.41 -13.46 2.61
C VAL A 97 -12.08 -14.82 2.68
N SER A 98 -11.32 -15.86 3.06
CA SER A 98 -11.79 -17.22 3.29
C SER A 98 -11.85 -17.58 4.78
N SER A 99 -10.93 -17.04 5.59
CA SER A 99 -10.91 -17.23 7.06
C SER A 99 -10.22 -16.03 7.72
N THR A 100 -10.04 -16.05 9.03
CA THR A 100 -9.33 -15.00 9.77
C THR A 100 -7.85 -14.89 9.42
N THR A 101 -7.25 -15.94 8.85
CA THR A 101 -5.84 -16.01 8.46
C THR A 101 -5.61 -16.35 6.99
N VAL A 102 -6.66 -16.58 6.19
CA VAL A 102 -6.53 -16.96 4.78
C VAL A 102 -7.40 -16.08 3.91
N PHE A 103 -6.80 -15.54 2.87
CA PHE A 103 -7.50 -14.81 1.80
C PHE A 103 -6.84 -15.06 0.44
N THR A 104 -7.53 -14.69 -0.62
CA THR A 104 -7.02 -14.77 -1.99
C THR A 104 -6.99 -13.39 -2.64
N ILE A 105 -6.07 -13.25 -3.59
CA ILE A 105 -5.95 -12.09 -4.48
C ILE A 105 -5.75 -12.57 -5.91
N THR A 106 -5.99 -11.69 -6.89
CA THR A 106 -5.74 -11.98 -8.30
C THR A 106 -4.37 -11.43 -8.69
N VAL A 107 -3.51 -12.30 -9.21
CA VAL A 107 -2.17 -11.98 -9.71
C VAL A 107 -1.99 -12.39 -11.17
N THR A 108 -0.87 -12.06 -11.78
CA THR A 108 -0.49 -12.67 -13.07
C THR A 108 -0.30 -14.17 -12.88
N SER A 109 -0.79 -14.98 -13.83
CA SER A 109 -0.66 -16.44 -13.78
C SER A 109 0.81 -16.85 -13.68
N ALA A 110 1.12 -17.64 -12.68
CA ALA A 110 2.47 -18.14 -12.40
C ALA A 110 2.39 -19.43 -11.56
N THR A 111 3.49 -20.16 -11.50
CA THR A 111 3.69 -21.21 -10.49
C THR A 111 4.79 -20.73 -9.56
N THR A 112 4.41 -20.17 -8.42
CA THR A 112 5.33 -19.55 -7.47
C THR A 112 4.77 -19.59 -6.06
N SER A 113 5.66 -19.63 -5.09
CA SER A 113 5.33 -19.54 -3.67
C SER A 113 6.45 -18.84 -2.91
N GLY A 114 6.16 -18.40 -1.71
CA GLY A 114 7.17 -17.75 -0.88
C GLY A 114 6.58 -17.03 0.32
N ASN A 115 7.35 -16.10 0.86
CA ASN A 115 6.96 -15.28 1.99
C ASN A 115 6.34 -13.96 1.54
N VAL A 116 5.45 -13.43 2.35
CA VAL A 116 4.73 -12.19 2.08
C VAL A 116 4.59 -11.37 3.36
N THR A 117 4.61 -10.06 3.18
CA THR A 117 4.24 -9.08 4.21
C THR A 117 3.07 -8.26 3.67
N ILE A 118 2.01 -8.13 4.44
CA ILE A 118 0.86 -7.32 4.08
C ILE A 118 0.70 -6.12 5.03
N TYR A 119 0.10 -5.04 4.50
CA TYR A 119 -0.26 -3.83 5.24
C TYR A 119 -1.78 -3.71 5.26
N PRO A 120 -2.45 -4.31 6.28
CA PRO A 120 -3.90 -4.50 6.26
C PRO A 120 -4.71 -3.23 6.52
N GLN A 121 -4.09 -2.16 7.00
CA GLN A 121 -4.77 -0.92 7.37
C GLN A 121 -4.48 0.20 6.37
N THR A 122 -5.23 0.24 5.28
CA THR A 122 -5.16 1.33 4.30
C THR A 122 -5.76 2.60 4.87
N LEU A 123 -5.00 3.69 4.84
CA LEU A 123 -5.41 5.04 5.27
C LEU A 123 -6.01 5.82 4.11
N MET A 124 -5.38 5.75 2.95
CA MET A 124 -5.80 6.44 1.73
C MET A 124 -5.26 5.69 0.52
N GLU A 125 -5.98 5.79 -0.57
CA GLU A 125 -5.56 5.27 -1.86
C GLU A 125 -5.79 6.33 -2.95
N ILE A 126 -4.85 6.45 -3.87
CA ILE A 126 -4.94 7.39 -4.99
C ILE A 126 -4.75 6.61 -6.29
N ASP A 127 -5.82 6.59 -7.10
CA ASP A 127 -5.77 6.05 -8.45
C ASP A 127 -5.27 7.12 -9.43
N ILE A 128 -4.27 6.78 -10.23
CA ILE A 128 -3.78 7.60 -11.33
C ILE A 128 -4.12 6.90 -12.64
N THR A 129 -4.90 7.55 -13.48
CA THR A 129 -5.32 7.00 -14.77
C THR A 129 -4.66 7.65 -15.97
N ASN A 130 -3.94 8.76 -15.75
CA ASN A 130 -3.29 9.54 -16.81
C ASN A 130 -2.03 10.25 -16.27
N SER A 131 -1.36 11.01 -17.14
CA SER A 131 -0.09 11.69 -16.83
C SER A 131 -0.21 12.95 -15.97
N VAL A 132 -1.41 13.31 -15.55
CA VAL A 132 -1.62 14.53 -14.74
C VAL A 132 -1.35 14.21 -13.28
N PRO A 133 -0.46 14.97 -12.60
CA PRO A 133 -0.25 14.81 -11.17
C PRO A 133 -1.54 15.02 -10.37
N VAL A 134 -1.77 14.17 -9.39
CA VAL A 134 -2.88 14.29 -8.46
C VAL A 134 -2.35 14.82 -7.14
N CYS A 135 -2.91 15.95 -6.68
CA CYS A 135 -2.60 16.53 -5.38
C CYS A 135 -3.82 16.38 -4.47
N VAL A 136 -3.65 15.71 -3.36
CA VAL A 136 -4.68 15.52 -2.33
C VAL A 136 -4.21 16.20 -1.05
N THR A 137 -5.02 17.12 -0.54
CA THR A 137 -4.87 17.70 0.79
C THR A 137 -5.96 17.20 1.72
N ILE A 138 -5.58 16.76 2.90
CA ILE A 138 -6.52 16.26 3.90
C ILE A 138 -6.79 17.39 4.90
N PRO A 139 -8.03 17.89 5.00
CA PRO A 139 -8.35 19.02 5.84
C PRO A 139 -8.24 18.68 7.33
N GLY A 140 -8.07 19.72 8.15
CA GLY A 140 -8.01 19.63 9.60
C GLY A 140 -6.79 18.88 10.11
N GLU A 141 -7.02 17.97 11.05
CA GLU A 141 -5.95 17.21 11.71
C GLU A 141 -5.29 16.14 10.81
N GLY A 142 -5.86 15.82 9.65
CA GLY A 142 -5.39 14.72 8.80
C GLY A 142 -5.84 13.34 9.28
N ILE A 143 -5.40 12.28 8.61
CA ILE A 143 -5.72 10.89 8.96
C ILE A 143 -4.67 10.36 9.94
N LEU A 144 -5.12 9.88 11.11
CA LEU A 144 -4.24 9.32 12.12
C LEU A 144 -3.62 7.99 11.66
N ALA A 145 -2.31 7.91 11.74
CA ALA A 145 -1.50 6.72 11.54
C ALA A 145 -0.81 6.34 12.88
N PRO A 146 -1.40 5.45 13.68
CA PRO A 146 -0.89 5.18 15.04
C PRO A 146 0.51 4.56 15.05
N ASN A 147 0.88 3.80 14.05
CA ASN A 147 2.16 3.09 13.94
C ASN A 147 3.07 3.70 12.85
N GLY A 148 2.75 4.92 12.39
CA GLY A 148 3.46 5.54 11.28
C GLY A 148 2.80 5.33 9.94
N ILE A 149 3.45 5.83 8.88
CA ILE A 149 2.93 5.79 7.51
C ILE A 149 3.85 4.91 6.66
N PHE A 150 3.26 3.92 6.02
CA PHE A 150 3.86 3.16 4.95
C PHE A 150 3.24 3.56 3.62
N VAL A 151 4.04 3.64 2.56
CA VAL A 151 3.59 3.97 1.21
C VAL A 151 4.05 2.91 0.24
N GLY A 152 3.09 2.29 -0.43
CA GLY A 152 3.31 1.37 -1.54
C GLY A 152 3.15 2.13 -2.86
N VAL A 153 4.24 2.22 -3.64
CA VAL A 153 4.28 2.92 -4.92
C VAL A 153 4.65 1.94 -6.02
N PRO A 154 3.74 1.65 -6.97
CA PRO A 154 4.05 0.78 -8.10
C PRO A 154 5.13 1.38 -9.02
N ALA A 155 5.62 0.56 -9.94
CA ALA A 155 6.54 1.02 -10.98
C ALA A 155 5.95 2.21 -11.77
N ASN A 156 6.79 3.15 -12.16
CA ASN A 156 6.45 4.34 -12.95
C ASN A 156 5.60 5.40 -12.25
N ILE A 157 5.42 5.33 -10.95
CA ILE A 157 4.72 6.33 -10.15
C ILE A 157 5.67 6.87 -9.08
N GLY A 158 5.69 8.18 -8.89
CA GLY A 158 6.35 8.84 -7.76
C GLY A 158 5.32 9.45 -6.82
N ALA A 159 5.59 9.43 -5.52
CA ALA A 159 4.72 10.04 -4.52
C ALA A 159 5.49 10.95 -3.56
N THR A 160 4.96 12.14 -3.27
CA THR A 160 5.42 12.97 -2.16
C THR A 160 4.34 13.01 -1.10
N VAL A 161 4.70 12.62 0.10
CA VAL A 161 3.79 12.48 1.25
C VAL A 161 4.00 13.64 2.20
N PHE A 162 2.90 14.23 2.66
CA PHE A 162 2.90 15.26 3.69
C PHE A 162 2.33 14.68 4.98
N TYR A 163 3.04 14.86 6.09
CA TYR A 163 2.69 14.29 7.39
C TYR A 163 3.14 15.19 8.56
N GLY A 164 2.62 14.94 9.79
CA GLY A 164 2.97 15.72 10.99
C GLY A 164 2.14 15.34 12.21
#